data_07ce93dbcf93bc59164048323c6dc3ef
#
_entry.id   07ce93dbcf93bc59164048323c6dc3ef
#
_cell.length_a   1.000
_cell.length_b   1.000
_cell.length_c   1.000
_cell.angle_alpha   90.00
_cell.angle_beta   90.00
_cell.angle_gamma   90.00
#
_symmetry.space_group_name_H-M   'P 1'
#
loop_
_entity.id
_entity.type
_entity.pdbx_description
1 polymer ?
#
loop_
_entity_poly.entity_id
_entity_poly.type
_entity_poly.pdbx_seq_one_letter_code
_entity_poly.pdbx_strand_id
1 'polypeptide(L)'
;DRQNCDLSFANIISWRFLYNTQIAEVDGFLVFRFYIGHHLAYMAPVWKGEWNELMSEPFAKVVRQMRDDSITLGHPFLMLGVCTNMVEILESIFPDTFYIKPDRDYFDYIYTREKLATLAGKKLQSKRNHCNRFRKTYPNYEYRPLTKDMIPECLAVEANWRIVTKEDNNEEEELSEELRSMTRVFELWDEVGALGGTIWVDGKLIAFTFGCPITNRTFDVCVEKADTAYEGAFSIINQEFAMHLPEQYEYMNREEDLGLEGLRYAKLSYKPDILLEKNVVMEKLPLAQEENQERIKEETISLWRDTFHDPEAFIELYFSRVFKPEYNVTCQLNQHTVAALQTLPYQLKYYNKEVKTAYISGVSVREEYRKQNLGAGLMS
;
A
#
# COMPACT_ATOMS: atom_id res chain seq x y z
N ASP A 1 2.97 -12.87 10.72
CA ASP A 1 3.90 -11.98 11.39
C ASP A 1 3.33 -10.56 11.39
N ARG A 2 3.50 -9.86 12.52
CA ARG A 2 2.91 -8.53 12.71
C ARG A 2 3.93 -7.42 12.43
N GLN A 3 4.80 -7.62 11.45
CA GLN A 3 5.84 -6.66 11.08
C GLN A 3 5.42 -5.68 9.96
N ASN A 4 4.19 -5.81 9.46
CA ASN A 4 3.62 -4.98 8.42
C ASN A 4 3.43 -3.53 8.92
N CYS A 5 4.00 -2.55 8.23
CA CYS A 5 3.89 -1.12 8.58
C CYS A 5 2.45 -0.60 8.53
N ASP A 6 1.57 -1.17 7.69
CA ASP A 6 0.14 -0.79 7.61
C ASP A 6 -0.59 -1.01 8.96
N LEU A 7 -0.07 -1.89 9.83
CA LEU A 7 -0.59 -2.15 11.17
C LEU A 7 0.06 -1.27 12.26
N SER A 8 0.98 -0.38 11.89
CA SER A 8 1.51 0.63 12.79
C SER A 8 0.41 1.57 13.24
N PHE A 9 0.23 1.73 14.55
CA PHE A 9 -0.78 2.67 15.07
C PHE A 9 -0.51 4.11 14.59
N ALA A 10 0.75 4.47 14.49
CA ALA A 10 1.15 5.77 13.97
C ALA A 10 0.69 5.97 12.52
N ASN A 11 0.90 4.97 11.63
CA ASN A 11 0.46 5.03 10.24
C ASN A 11 -1.06 5.10 10.14
N ILE A 12 -1.78 4.23 10.86
CA ILE A 12 -3.24 4.24 10.87
C ILE A 12 -3.81 5.62 11.23
N ILE A 13 -3.25 6.30 12.24
CA ILE A 13 -3.80 7.58 12.73
C ILE A 13 -3.30 8.79 11.92
N SER A 14 -2.05 8.76 11.47
CA SER A 14 -1.45 9.88 10.74
C SER A 14 -1.97 10.01 9.31
N TRP A 15 -2.28 8.90 8.64
CA TRP A 15 -2.84 8.85 7.28
C TRP A 15 -4.37 8.78 7.24
N ARG A 16 -5.04 8.80 8.40
CA ARG A 16 -6.50 8.72 8.47
C ARG A 16 -7.21 9.80 7.66
N PHE A 17 -6.63 10.98 7.53
CA PHE A 17 -7.23 12.09 6.76
C PHE A 17 -7.35 11.77 5.26
N LEU A 18 -6.45 10.95 4.72
CA LEU A 18 -6.42 10.54 3.33
C LEU A 18 -7.33 9.33 3.09
N TYR A 19 -7.21 8.32 3.94
CA TYR A 19 -7.85 7.02 3.76
C TYR A 19 -9.20 6.89 4.48
N ASN A 20 -9.61 7.88 5.27
CA ASN A 20 -10.82 7.80 6.10
C ASN A 20 -10.91 6.48 6.90
N THR A 21 -9.78 6.03 7.43
CA THR A 21 -9.66 4.74 8.11
C THR A 21 -10.60 4.65 9.30
N GLN A 22 -11.32 3.56 9.36
CA GLN A 22 -12.27 3.20 10.43
C GLN A 22 -11.85 1.86 11.03
N ILE A 23 -12.12 1.69 12.33
CA ILE A 23 -11.80 0.47 13.08
C ILE A 23 -13.03 -0.04 13.79
N ALA A 24 -13.17 -1.36 13.81
CA ALA A 24 -14.18 -2.06 14.62
C ALA A 24 -13.57 -3.30 15.27
N GLU A 25 -14.13 -3.71 16.41
CA GLU A 25 -13.90 -5.04 16.98
C GLU A 25 -15.08 -5.93 16.59
N VAL A 26 -14.80 -7.02 15.88
CA VAL A 26 -15.80 -7.97 15.40
C VAL A 26 -15.39 -9.37 15.81
N ASP A 27 -16.18 -10.02 16.65
CA ASP A 27 -15.91 -11.37 17.15
C ASP A 27 -14.47 -11.57 17.68
N GLY A 28 -13.90 -10.54 18.34
CA GLY A 28 -12.56 -10.54 18.91
C GLY A 28 -11.43 -10.20 17.95
N PHE A 29 -11.73 -9.95 16.68
CA PHE A 29 -10.79 -9.43 15.69
C PHE A 29 -10.89 -7.92 15.58
N LEU A 30 -9.76 -7.26 15.38
CA LEU A 30 -9.72 -5.88 14.90
C LEU A 30 -9.87 -5.89 13.37
N VAL A 31 -10.84 -5.13 12.88
CA VAL A 31 -11.14 -4.96 11.47
C VAL A 31 -10.93 -3.50 11.12
N PHE A 32 -10.14 -3.27 10.09
CA PHE A 32 -9.88 -1.96 9.53
C PHE A 32 -10.51 -1.87 8.14
N ARG A 33 -11.28 -0.81 7.89
CA ARG A 33 -11.72 -0.45 6.55
C ARG A 33 -11.29 0.97 6.23
N PHE A 34 -11.04 1.23 4.96
CA PHE A 34 -10.52 2.51 4.50
C PHE A 34 -10.83 2.70 3.01
N TYR A 35 -10.55 3.89 2.50
CA TYR A 35 -10.78 4.22 1.11
C TYR A 35 -9.46 4.55 0.42
N ILE A 36 -9.25 3.99 -0.78
CA ILE A 36 -8.21 4.44 -1.71
C ILE A 36 -8.93 5.12 -2.87
N GLY A 37 -8.85 6.45 -2.92
CA GLY A 37 -9.72 7.24 -3.77
C GLY A 37 -11.19 6.99 -3.41
N HIS A 38 -11.92 6.33 -4.31
CA HIS A 38 -13.33 5.99 -4.09
C HIS A 38 -13.56 4.50 -3.82
N HIS A 39 -12.50 3.69 -3.77
CA HIS A 39 -12.61 2.25 -3.53
C HIS A 39 -12.56 1.93 -2.04
N LEU A 40 -13.59 1.23 -1.55
CA LEU A 40 -13.58 0.67 -0.21
C LEU A 40 -12.65 -0.54 -0.18
N ALA A 41 -11.75 -0.56 0.79
CA ALA A 41 -10.85 -1.68 1.04
C ALA A 41 -10.78 -2.02 2.53
N TYR A 42 -10.27 -3.20 2.83
CA TYR A 42 -10.06 -3.69 4.17
C TYR A 42 -8.61 -4.16 4.33
N MET A 43 -8.08 -4.10 5.54
CA MET A 43 -6.95 -4.94 5.93
C MET A 43 -7.44 -6.32 6.30
N ALA A 44 -6.55 -7.32 6.26
CA ALA A 44 -6.86 -8.63 6.84
C ALA A 44 -7.22 -8.49 8.33
N PRO A 45 -8.24 -9.21 8.84
CA PRO A 45 -8.62 -9.14 10.25
C PRO A 45 -7.47 -9.51 11.18
N VAL A 46 -7.25 -8.71 12.23
CA VAL A 46 -6.15 -8.90 13.18
C VAL A 46 -6.66 -9.52 14.47
N TRP A 47 -6.20 -10.73 14.77
CA TRP A 47 -6.46 -11.40 16.03
C TRP A 47 -5.47 -10.95 17.12
N LYS A 48 -5.94 -10.76 18.35
CA LYS A 48 -5.10 -10.28 19.47
C LYS A 48 -4.12 -11.35 20.02
N GLY A 49 -4.42 -12.63 19.80
CA GLY A 49 -3.65 -13.76 20.32
C GLY A 49 -2.76 -14.43 19.28
N GLU A 50 -2.28 -15.62 19.62
CA GLU A 50 -1.62 -16.51 18.66
C GLU A 50 -2.67 -17.22 17.82
N TRP A 51 -2.33 -17.41 16.54
CA TRP A 51 -3.19 -18.16 15.63
C TRP A 51 -3.18 -19.64 15.97
N ASN A 52 -4.35 -20.26 15.95
CA ASN A 52 -4.52 -21.72 16.05
C ASN A 52 -5.72 -22.17 15.19
N GLU A 53 -5.86 -23.46 14.96
CA GLU A 53 -6.90 -24.01 14.09
C GLU A 53 -8.33 -23.66 14.51
N LEU A 54 -8.58 -23.42 15.81
CA LEU A 54 -9.89 -23.02 16.32
C LEU A 54 -10.29 -21.62 15.86
N MET A 55 -9.34 -20.81 15.36
CA MET A 55 -9.60 -19.47 14.85
C MET A 55 -10.15 -19.48 13.42
N SER A 56 -10.08 -20.60 12.70
CA SER A 56 -10.48 -20.67 11.30
C SER A 56 -11.94 -20.30 11.07
N GLU A 57 -12.87 -20.84 11.84
CA GLU A 57 -14.31 -20.51 11.68
C GLU A 57 -14.67 -19.10 12.19
N PRO A 58 -14.19 -18.61 13.36
CA PRO A 58 -14.33 -17.22 13.73
C PRO A 58 -13.78 -16.25 12.68
N PHE A 59 -12.60 -16.51 12.14
CA PHE A 59 -11.99 -15.71 11.08
C PHE A 59 -12.84 -15.71 9.79
N ALA A 60 -13.31 -16.91 9.36
CA ALA A 60 -14.19 -17.05 8.21
C ALA A 60 -15.47 -16.23 8.37
N LYS A 61 -16.06 -16.23 9.56
CA LYS A 61 -17.25 -15.45 9.87
C LYS A 61 -16.98 -13.94 9.73
N VAL A 62 -15.85 -13.45 10.27
CA VAL A 62 -15.47 -12.04 10.17
C VAL A 62 -15.24 -11.63 8.72
N VAL A 63 -14.55 -12.46 7.92
CA VAL A 63 -14.32 -12.17 6.48
C VAL A 63 -15.66 -12.11 5.72
N ARG A 64 -16.63 -13.01 6.01
CA ARG A 64 -17.97 -12.93 5.42
C ARG A 64 -18.69 -11.65 5.81
N GLN A 65 -18.60 -11.21 7.08
CA GLN A 65 -19.20 -9.95 7.54
C GLN A 65 -18.56 -8.73 6.85
N MET A 66 -17.25 -8.71 6.66
CA MET A 66 -16.55 -7.65 5.90
C MET A 66 -17.04 -7.61 4.45
N ARG A 67 -17.23 -8.78 3.82
CA ARG A 67 -17.80 -8.89 2.49
C ARG A 67 -19.22 -8.33 2.42
N ASP A 68 -20.08 -8.71 3.37
CA ASP A 68 -21.46 -8.24 3.42
C ASP A 68 -21.53 -6.72 3.67
N ASP A 69 -20.64 -6.16 4.49
CA ASP A 69 -20.48 -4.72 4.70
C ASP A 69 -20.08 -4.01 3.40
N SER A 70 -19.09 -4.56 2.67
CA SER A 70 -18.66 -4.03 1.37
C SER A 70 -19.81 -3.98 0.36
N ILE A 71 -20.55 -5.08 0.20
CA ILE A 71 -21.69 -5.18 -0.70
C ILE A 71 -22.79 -4.18 -0.30
N THR A 72 -23.09 -4.07 1.01
CA THR A 72 -24.12 -3.14 1.53
C THR A 72 -23.75 -1.69 1.22
N LEU A 73 -22.45 -1.37 1.21
CA LEU A 73 -21.94 -0.04 0.86
C LEU A 73 -21.77 0.16 -0.66
N GLY A 74 -22.10 -0.84 -1.47
CA GLY A 74 -22.06 -0.75 -2.93
C GLY A 74 -20.67 -0.91 -3.54
N HIS A 75 -19.75 -1.59 -2.83
CA HIS A 75 -18.39 -1.83 -3.29
C HIS A 75 -18.08 -3.32 -3.48
N PRO A 76 -17.26 -3.71 -4.46
CA PRO A 76 -16.69 -5.05 -4.51
C PRO A 76 -15.80 -5.29 -3.29
N PHE A 77 -15.74 -6.55 -2.83
CA PHE A 77 -14.89 -6.89 -1.70
C PHE A 77 -13.42 -6.90 -2.08
N LEU A 78 -12.63 -6.10 -1.36
CA LEU A 78 -11.22 -5.87 -1.60
C LEU A 78 -10.47 -5.86 -0.27
N MET A 79 -9.39 -6.64 -0.16
CA MET A 79 -8.41 -6.50 0.92
C MET A 79 -7.05 -6.11 0.34
N LEU A 80 -6.34 -5.21 1.02
CA LEU A 80 -5.01 -4.71 0.65
C LEU A 80 -4.01 -4.96 1.78
N GLY A 81 -2.73 -5.01 1.43
CA GLY A 81 -1.66 -5.23 2.40
C GLY A 81 -1.67 -6.62 3.05
N VAL A 82 -2.29 -7.62 2.40
CA VAL A 82 -2.42 -8.97 2.96
C VAL A 82 -1.09 -9.71 2.86
N CYS A 83 -0.47 -10.01 3.99
CA CYS A 83 0.79 -10.74 4.03
C CYS A 83 0.62 -12.21 3.61
N THR A 84 1.68 -12.82 3.05
CA THR A 84 1.65 -14.18 2.48
C THR A 84 1.12 -15.24 3.45
N ASN A 85 1.49 -15.20 4.72
CA ASN A 85 0.98 -16.14 5.72
C ASN A 85 -0.55 -16.04 5.91
N MET A 86 -1.12 -14.84 5.76
CA MET A 86 -2.56 -14.63 5.82
C MET A 86 -3.25 -15.08 4.52
N VAL A 87 -2.58 -14.95 3.37
CA VAL A 87 -3.03 -15.52 2.10
C VAL A 87 -3.21 -17.03 2.21
N GLU A 88 -2.23 -17.75 2.77
CA GLU A 88 -2.31 -19.20 2.98
C GLU A 88 -3.52 -19.59 3.85
N ILE A 89 -3.82 -18.82 4.89
CA ILE A 89 -4.99 -19.02 5.73
C ILE A 89 -6.28 -18.77 4.95
N LEU A 90 -6.36 -17.67 4.19
CA LEU A 90 -7.52 -17.34 3.35
C LEU A 90 -7.80 -18.42 2.32
N GLU A 91 -6.77 -18.89 1.60
CA GLU A 91 -6.93 -19.96 0.59
C GLU A 91 -7.36 -21.29 1.20
N SER A 92 -6.88 -21.61 2.41
CA SER A 92 -7.30 -22.84 3.11
C SER A 92 -8.76 -22.80 3.56
N ILE A 93 -9.26 -21.62 3.96
CA ILE A 93 -10.63 -21.44 4.46
C ILE A 93 -11.63 -21.18 3.32
N PHE A 94 -11.20 -20.45 2.31
CA PHE A 94 -12.00 -20.03 1.16
C PHE A 94 -11.36 -20.49 -0.16
N PRO A 95 -11.28 -21.80 -0.40
CA PRO A 95 -10.63 -22.32 -1.61
C PRO A 95 -11.31 -21.74 -2.86
N ASP A 96 -10.49 -21.31 -3.82
CA ASP A 96 -10.91 -20.78 -5.13
C ASP A 96 -11.86 -19.55 -5.10
N THR A 97 -11.97 -18.89 -3.94
CA THR A 97 -12.90 -17.77 -3.74
C THR A 97 -12.29 -16.43 -4.16
N PHE A 98 -10.97 -16.25 -3.97
CA PHE A 98 -10.30 -14.99 -4.19
C PHE A 98 -9.32 -15.03 -5.36
N TYR A 99 -9.20 -13.92 -6.05
CA TYR A 99 -8.07 -13.58 -6.89
C TYR A 99 -7.03 -12.89 -6.00
N ILE A 100 -5.82 -13.42 -5.98
CA ILE A 100 -4.74 -12.95 -5.12
C ILE A 100 -3.54 -12.58 -5.99
N LYS A 101 -3.03 -11.38 -5.81
CA LYS A 101 -1.89 -10.85 -6.57
C LYS A 101 -0.91 -10.14 -5.65
N PRO A 102 0.39 -10.49 -5.68
CA PRO A 102 1.40 -9.70 -4.98
C PRO A 102 1.48 -8.29 -5.56
N ASP A 103 1.53 -7.31 -4.67
CA ASP A 103 1.73 -5.90 -5.03
C ASP A 103 3.13 -5.46 -4.65
N ARG A 104 4.07 -5.62 -5.58
CA ARG A 104 5.51 -5.43 -5.35
C ARG A 104 5.87 -4.02 -4.86
N ASP A 105 5.10 -3.03 -5.23
CA ASP A 105 5.37 -1.63 -4.92
C ASP A 105 5.11 -1.32 -3.45
N TYR A 106 4.29 -2.16 -2.79
CA TYR A 106 3.91 -2.07 -1.39
C TYR A 106 4.60 -3.09 -0.47
N PHE A 107 5.67 -3.78 -0.92
CA PHE A 107 6.42 -4.67 -0.06
C PHE A 107 7.27 -3.89 0.95
N ASP A 108 7.21 -4.27 2.25
CA ASP A 108 8.03 -3.64 3.28
C ASP A 108 9.46 -4.16 3.26
N TYR A 109 10.38 -3.24 3.51
CA TYR A 109 11.81 -3.50 3.64
C TYR A 109 12.20 -3.58 5.11
N ILE A 110 12.43 -4.80 5.61
CA ILE A 110 12.75 -5.04 7.00
C ILE A 110 14.21 -5.46 7.14
N TYR A 111 14.91 -4.83 8.06
CA TYR A 111 16.32 -5.06 8.37
C TYR A 111 16.47 -5.40 9.83
N THR A 112 17.50 -6.19 10.18
CA THR A 112 17.90 -6.26 11.58
C THR A 112 18.53 -4.93 12.00
N ARG A 113 18.19 -4.45 13.21
CA ARG A 113 18.77 -3.22 13.78
C ARG A 113 20.30 -3.29 13.79
N GLU A 114 20.86 -4.45 14.19
CA GLU A 114 22.31 -4.69 14.22
C GLU A 114 22.97 -4.48 12.84
N LYS A 115 22.33 -4.95 11.76
CA LYS A 115 22.84 -4.74 10.40
C LYS A 115 22.93 -3.26 10.04
N LEU A 116 21.90 -2.48 10.32
CA LEU A 116 21.90 -1.05 10.03
C LEU A 116 22.85 -0.28 10.94
N ALA A 117 22.96 -0.66 12.21
CA ALA A 117 23.88 -0.05 13.17
C ALA A 117 25.35 -0.30 12.81
N THR A 118 25.71 -1.53 12.47
CA THR A 118 27.12 -1.89 12.22
C THR A 118 27.53 -1.74 10.76
N LEU A 119 26.60 -1.86 9.82
CA LEU A 119 26.83 -1.97 8.38
C LEU A 119 27.91 -3.01 8.05
N ALA A 120 27.95 -4.11 8.81
CA ALA A 120 28.99 -5.14 8.73
C ALA A 120 28.96 -5.90 7.39
N GLY A 121 30.08 -6.48 7.04
CA GLY A 121 30.24 -7.35 5.86
C GLY A 121 30.55 -6.60 4.56
N LYS A 122 30.97 -7.38 3.55
CA LYS A 122 31.42 -6.87 2.23
C LYS A 122 30.27 -6.19 1.45
N LYS A 123 29.05 -6.74 1.57
CA LYS A 123 27.88 -6.24 0.82
C LYS A 123 27.45 -4.81 1.23
N LEU A 124 27.79 -4.37 2.45
CA LEU A 124 27.47 -3.05 2.98
C LEU A 124 28.69 -2.10 3.04
N GLN A 125 29.82 -2.48 2.44
CA GLN A 125 31.04 -1.68 2.43
C GLN A 125 30.82 -0.28 1.84
N SER A 126 30.02 -0.15 0.78
CA SER A 126 29.69 1.16 0.19
C SER A 126 29.00 2.05 1.20
N LYS A 127 28.03 1.54 1.96
CA LYS A 127 27.31 2.30 2.98
C LYS A 127 28.25 2.73 4.12
N ARG A 128 29.10 1.82 4.60
CA ARG A 128 30.16 2.20 5.58
C ARG A 128 31.08 3.29 5.06
N ASN A 129 31.47 3.21 3.78
CA ASN A 129 32.32 4.22 3.18
C ASN A 129 31.63 5.59 3.13
N HIS A 130 30.31 5.66 2.86
CA HIS A 130 29.56 6.92 2.93
C HIS A 130 29.55 7.49 4.36
N CYS A 131 29.26 6.65 5.36
CA CYS A 131 29.30 7.10 6.76
C CYS A 131 30.71 7.53 7.19
N ASN A 132 31.75 6.78 6.82
CA ASN A 132 33.14 7.13 7.15
C ASN A 132 33.57 8.42 6.46
N ARG A 133 33.15 8.66 5.21
CA ARG A 133 33.41 9.91 4.50
C ARG A 133 32.73 11.06 5.22
N PHE A 134 31.45 10.90 5.58
CA PHE A 134 30.72 11.91 6.34
C PHE A 134 31.45 12.30 7.63
N ARG A 135 31.84 11.30 8.45
CA ARG A 135 32.59 11.52 9.70
C ARG A 135 33.92 12.22 9.47
N LYS A 136 34.60 11.93 8.37
CA LYS A 136 35.86 12.59 8.00
C LYS A 136 35.64 14.05 7.57
N THR A 137 34.56 14.32 6.82
CA THR A 137 34.24 15.65 6.30
C THR A 137 33.70 16.56 7.40
N TYR A 138 32.90 15.98 8.31
CA TYR A 138 32.25 16.72 9.40
C TYR A 138 32.63 16.11 10.77
N PRO A 139 33.89 16.27 11.23
CA PRO A 139 34.38 15.57 12.43
C PRO A 139 33.67 15.98 13.71
N ASN A 140 33.04 17.15 13.73
CA ASN A 140 32.31 17.70 14.88
C ASN A 140 30.80 17.51 14.76
N TYR A 141 30.30 16.60 13.88
CA TYR A 141 28.87 16.33 13.84
C TYR A 141 28.40 15.72 15.16
N GLU A 142 27.15 15.99 15.49
CA GLU A 142 26.51 15.46 16.69
C GLU A 142 25.26 14.68 16.31
N TYR A 143 25.07 13.49 16.89
CA TYR A 143 23.79 12.85 16.96
C TYR A 143 23.07 13.30 18.23
N ARG A 144 21.79 13.65 18.11
CA ARG A 144 20.92 13.96 19.25
C ARG A 144 19.61 13.21 19.11
N PRO A 145 19.06 12.60 20.19
CA PRO A 145 17.67 12.14 20.18
C PRO A 145 16.75 13.30 19.79
N LEU A 146 15.77 13.04 18.95
CA LEU A 146 14.78 14.01 18.53
C LEU A 146 13.83 14.32 19.69
N THR A 147 13.67 15.59 20.02
CA THR A 147 12.75 16.10 21.05
C THR A 147 11.78 17.10 20.42
N LYS A 148 10.62 17.34 21.08
CA LYS A 148 9.56 18.19 20.51
C LYS A 148 9.99 19.63 20.22
N ASP A 149 10.97 20.15 20.95
CA ASP A 149 11.54 21.48 20.72
C ASP A 149 12.35 21.58 19.41
N MET A 150 12.78 20.45 18.84
CA MET A 150 13.50 20.38 17.55
C MET A 150 12.56 20.28 16.33
N ILE A 151 11.25 20.16 16.54
CA ILE A 151 10.29 20.04 15.45
C ILE A 151 10.37 21.17 14.42
N PRO A 152 10.51 22.45 14.82
CA PRO A 152 10.67 23.55 13.86
C PRO A 152 11.85 23.37 12.90
N GLU A 153 13.00 22.91 13.42
CA GLU A 153 14.21 22.64 12.63
C GLU A 153 14.01 21.42 11.72
N CYS A 154 13.32 20.38 12.19
CA CYS A 154 12.97 19.22 11.35
C CYS A 154 12.08 19.65 10.16
N LEU A 155 11.08 20.49 10.40
CA LEU A 155 10.22 21.05 9.35
C LEU A 155 10.98 21.93 8.36
N ALA A 156 12.03 22.65 8.83
CA ALA A 156 12.89 23.43 7.94
C ALA A 156 13.74 22.53 7.02
N VAL A 157 14.26 21.40 7.53
CA VAL A 157 14.98 20.40 6.70
C VAL A 157 14.04 19.75 5.69
N GLU A 158 12.83 19.40 6.08
CA GLU A 158 11.81 18.86 5.17
C GLU A 158 11.47 19.86 4.06
N ALA A 159 11.22 21.12 4.42
CA ALA A 159 10.91 22.16 3.44
C ALA A 159 12.05 22.37 2.42
N ASN A 160 13.30 22.35 2.86
CA ASN A 160 14.44 22.42 1.96
C ASN A 160 14.54 21.20 1.05
N TRP A 161 14.34 20.00 1.58
CA TRP A 161 14.36 18.77 0.82
C TRP A 161 13.28 18.79 -0.26
N ARG A 162 12.05 19.19 0.08
CA ARG A 162 10.94 19.32 -0.84
C ARG A 162 11.19 20.31 -1.99
N ILE A 163 11.84 21.46 -1.70
CA ILE A 163 12.19 22.44 -2.73
C ILE A 163 13.15 21.84 -3.75
N VAL A 164 14.14 21.06 -3.30
CA VAL A 164 15.15 20.46 -4.18
C VAL A 164 14.56 19.32 -5.02
N THR A 165 13.55 18.60 -4.48
CA THR A 165 12.93 17.43 -5.12
C THR A 165 11.80 17.82 -6.10
N LYS A 166 11.31 19.05 -6.06
CA LYS A 166 10.18 19.59 -6.86
C LYS A 166 10.36 19.68 -8.38
N GLU A 167 11.36 19.09 -8.98
CA GLU A 167 11.54 19.16 -10.44
C GLU A 167 10.50 18.37 -11.26
N ASP A 168 9.63 17.53 -10.62
CA ASP A 168 8.56 16.79 -11.29
C ASP A 168 7.16 17.18 -10.78
N ASN A 169 6.31 17.65 -11.70
CA ASN A 169 5.02 18.34 -11.43
C ASN A 169 3.88 17.46 -10.84
N ASN A 170 4.05 16.16 -10.62
CA ASN A 170 3.02 15.28 -10.03
C ASN A 170 3.24 14.97 -8.55
N GLU A 171 4.36 15.33 -7.98
CA GLU A 171 4.73 15.00 -6.59
C GLU A 171 4.26 16.03 -5.55
N GLU A 172 3.68 17.17 -5.96
CA GLU A 172 3.38 18.25 -5.00
C GLU A 172 2.25 17.89 -4.03
N GLU A 173 1.23 17.16 -4.49
CA GLU A 173 0.11 16.70 -3.65
C GLU A 173 0.58 15.62 -2.68
N GLU A 174 1.29 14.60 -3.16
CA GLU A 174 1.83 13.51 -2.34
C GLU A 174 2.81 14.02 -1.27
N LEU A 175 3.71 14.94 -1.62
CA LEU A 175 4.62 15.59 -0.66
C LEU A 175 3.89 16.44 0.38
N SER A 176 2.75 17.04 0.00
CA SER A 176 1.89 17.77 0.94
C SER A 176 1.19 16.82 1.91
N GLU A 177 0.76 15.65 1.43
CA GLU A 177 0.14 14.61 2.25
C GLU A 177 1.15 13.99 3.22
N GLU A 178 2.37 13.70 2.76
CA GLU A 178 3.47 13.24 3.64
C GLU A 178 3.77 14.25 4.74
N LEU A 179 3.86 15.53 4.41
CA LEU A 179 4.06 16.60 5.42
C LEU A 179 2.92 16.62 6.45
N ARG A 180 1.68 16.46 6.00
CA ARG A 180 0.51 16.43 6.88
C ARG A 180 0.53 15.23 7.80
N SER A 181 0.86 14.05 7.28
CA SER A 181 1.03 12.82 8.06
C SER A 181 2.14 12.98 9.10
N MET A 182 3.32 13.47 8.67
CA MET A 182 4.45 13.75 9.55
C MET A 182 4.09 14.72 10.69
N THR A 183 3.40 15.81 10.37
CA THR A 183 2.94 16.80 11.36
C THR A 183 1.98 16.15 12.37
N ARG A 184 1.13 15.26 11.91
CA ARG A 184 0.21 14.53 12.79
C ARG A 184 0.93 13.62 13.78
N VAL A 185 2.03 12.96 13.36
CA VAL A 185 2.86 12.19 14.28
C VAL A 185 3.54 13.10 15.30
N PHE A 186 4.04 14.26 14.89
CA PHE A 186 4.64 15.25 15.81
C PHE A 186 3.64 15.73 16.87
N GLU A 187 2.36 15.94 16.49
CA GLU A 187 1.31 16.32 17.43
C GLU A 187 1.02 15.21 18.47
N LEU A 188 1.11 13.95 18.06
CA LEU A 188 0.77 12.76 18.85
C LEU A 188 2.01 11.99 19.33
N TRP A 189 3.16 12.65 19.40
CA TRP A 189 4.49 12.06 19.63
C TRP A 189 4.52 11.05 20.79
N ASP A 190 4.01 11.46 21.93
CA ASP A 190 4.04 10.62 23.13
C ASP A 190 2.97 9.50 23.04
N GLU A 191 1.80 9.81 22.49
CA GLU A 191 0.66 8.90 22.37
C GLU A 191 0.94 7.73 21.44
N VAL A 192 1.70 7.96 20.36
CA VAL A 192 2.10 6.91 19.41
C VAL A 192 3.42 6.23 19.80
N GLY A 193 4.07 6.69 20.86
CA GLY A 193 5.37 6.17 21.31
C GLY A 193 6.50 6.45 20.32
N ALA A 194 6.46 7.60 19.67
CA ALA A 194 7.45 7.98 18.66
C ALA A 194 8.85 8.14 19.27
N LEU A 195 9.86 7.66 18.53
CA LEU A 195 11.27 7.88 18.81
C LEU A 195 11.94 8.42 17.55
N GLY A 196 12.92 9.29 17.71
CA GLY A 196 13.63 9.88 16.57
C GLY A 196 15.06 10.27 16.90
N GLY A 197 15.78 10.61 15.85
CA GLY A 197 17.15 11.09 15.94
C GLY A 197 17.44 12.21 14.95
N THR A 198 18.43 13.01 15.26
CA THR A 198 18.84 14.18 14.46
C THR A 198 20.35 14.20 14.31
N ILE A 199 20.81 14.70 13.15
CA ILE A 199 22.24 15.00 12.91
C ILE A 199 22.44 16.52 12.83
N TRP A 200 23.40 16.99 13.55
CA TRP A 200 23.80 18.39 13.60
C TRP A 200 25.22 18.58 13.10
N VAL A 201 25.43 19.60 12.31
CA VAL A 201 26.76 20.04 11.85
C VAL A 201 26.88 21.53 12.09
N ASP A 202 27.91 21.96 12.84
CA ASP A 202 28.17 23.36 13.17
C ASP A 202 26.93 24.11 13.73
N GLY A 203 26.17 23.40 14.57
CA GLY A 203 24.96 23.95 15.21
C GLY A 203 23.71 23.99 14.34
N LYS A 204 23.76 23.50 13.08
CA LYS A 204 22.62 23.37 12.17
C LYS A 204 22.11 21.91 12.13
N LEU A 205 20.82 21.68 12.29
CA LEU A 205 20.20 20.40 12.02
C LEU A 205 20.20 20.14 10.51
N ILE A 206 20.80 19.02 10.08
CA ILE A 206 20.95 18.68 8.66
C ILE A 206 20.25 17.39 8.25
N ALA A 207 19.89 16.54 9.21
CA ALA A 207 19.11 15.33 8.94
C ALA A 207 18.32 14.92 10.18
N PHE A 208 17.17 14.31 9.96
CA PHE A 208 16.37 13.70 11.01
C PHE A 208 15.67 12.45 10.51
N THR A 209 15.34 11.60 11.46
CA THR A 209 14.50 10.43 11.25
C THR A 209 13.63 10.23 12.48
N PHE A 210 12.45 9.67 12.29
CA PHE A 210 11.61 9.19 13.38
C PHE A 210 10.72 8.05 12.93
N GLY A 211 10.16 7.38 13.91
CA GLY A 211 9.21 6.31 13.69
C GLY A 211 8.54 5.88 14.99
N CYS A 212 7.84 4.77 14.94
CA CYS A 212 7.00 4.26 16.01
C CYS A 212 7.08 2.74 16.12
N PRO A 213 6.76 2.15 17.29
CA PRO A 213 6.73 0.70 17.41
C PRO A 213 5.56 0.10 16.60
N ILE A 214 5.84 -0.95 15.82
CA ILE A 214 4.81 -1.85 15.28
C ILE A 214 4.51 -2.94 16.33
N THR A 215 5.57 -3.51 16.88
CA THR A 215 5.53 -4.51 17.94
C THR A 215 6.58 -4.19 19.01
N ASN A 216 6.66 -4.99 20.07
CA ASN A 216 7.74 -4.87 21.05
C ASN A 216 9.14 -5.22 20.50
N ARG A 217 9.25 -5.79 19.29
CA ARG A 217 10.51 -6.20 18.65
C ARG A 217 10.78 -5.53 17.31
N THR A 218 9.76 -4.93 16.69
CA THR A 218 9.86 -4.28 15.38
C THR A 218 9.51 -2.82 15.49
N PHE A 219 10.40 -1.98 15.01
CA PHE A 219 10.23 -0.53 14.96
C PHE A 219 10.02 -0.09 13.51
N ASP A 220 9.04 0.77 13.29
CA ASP A 220 8.74 1.37 12.01
C ASP A 220 9.48 2.68 11.85
N VAL A 221 10.21 2.86 10.77
CA VAL A 221 10.88 4.11 10.41
C VAL A 221 10.02 4.84 9.40
N CYS A 222 9.13 5.69 9.91
CA CYS A 222 8.11 6.38 9.11
C CYS A 222 8.70 7.50 8.24
N VAL A 223 9.73 8.22 8.75
CA VAL A 223 10.32 9.37 8.05
C VAL A 223 11.83 9.37 8.19
N GLU A 224 12.52 9.63 7.08
CA GLU A 224 13.96 9.91 7.05
C GLU A 224 14.22 11.03 6.04
N LYS A 225 14.67 12.18 6.50
CA LYS A 225 14.94 13.37 5.67
C LYS A 225 16.34 13.92 5.96
N ALA A 226 16.99 14.42 4.91
CA ALA A 226 18.31 15.03 5.04
C ALA A 226 18.51 16.15 4.02
N ASP A 227 19.30 17.15 4.39
CA ASP A 227 19.79 18.19 3.50
C ASP A 227 20.81 17.58 2.52
N THR A 228 20.47 17.52 1.25
CA THR A 228 21.27 16.89 0.19
C THR A 228 22.61 17.60 -0.07
N ALA A 229 22.77 18.83 0.41
CA ALA A 229 24.06 19.53 0.36
C ALA A 229 25.15 18.87 1.22
N TYR A 230 24.76 18.01 2.18
CA TYR A 230 25.68 17.28 3.04
C TYR A 230 25.82 15.83 2.55
N GLU A 231 26.87 15.56 1.76
CA GLU A 231 27.10 14.22 1.21
C GLU A 231 27.17 13.15 2.31
N GLY A 232 26.33 12.14 2.24
CA GLY A 232 26.27 11.03 3.19
C GLY A 232 25.32 11.26 4.37
N ALA A 233 24.58 12.37 4.43
CA ALA A 233 23.66 12.69 5.51
C ALA A 233 22.58 11.61 5.71
N PHE A 234 21.98 11.09 4.64
CA PHE A 234 21.03 9.96 4.72
C PHE A 234 21.67 8.68 5.29
N SER A 235 22.93 8.39 4.93
CA SER A 235 23.59 7.19 5.43
C SER A 235 23.96 7.29 6.90
N ILE A 236 24.39 8.47 7.35
CA ILE A 236 24.80 8.67 8.74
C ILE A 236 23.58 8.70 9.67
N ILE A 237 22.47 9.38 9.31
CA ILE A 237 21.28 9.39 10.16
C ILE A 237 20.69 8.00 10.31
N ASN A 238 20.64 7.20 9.25
CA ASN A 238 20.18 5.82 9.29
C ASN A 238 21.03 4.97 10.24
N GLN A 239 22.35 5.06 10.14
CA GLN A 239 23.26 4.29 11.00
C GLN A 239 23.18 4.74 12.45
N GLU A 240 23.27 6.04 12.72
CA GLU A 240 23.24 6.59 14.07
C GLU A 240 21.91 6.29 14.77
N PHE A 241 20.80 6.42 14.07
CA PHE A 241 19.49 6.06 14.64
C PHE A 241 19.41 4.58 14.99
N ALA A 242 19.86 3.68 14.12
CA ALA A 242 19.90 2.25 14.40
C ALA A 242 20.81 1.91 15.61
N MET A 243 21.89 2.63 15.80
CA MET A 243 22.79 2.47 16.97
C MET A 243 22.14 2.90 18.29
N HIS A 244 21.30 3.94 18.26
CA HIS A 244 20.69 4.54 19.45
C HIS A 244 19.25 4.06 19.72
N LEU A 245 18.65 3.31 18.78
CA LEU A 245 17.34 2.72 18.99
C LEU A 245 17.41 1.67 20.12
N PRO A 246 16.43 1.61 21.04
CA PRO A 246 16.42 0.63 22.13
C PRO A 246 16.62 -0.81 21.66
N GLU A 247 17.44 -1.58 22.40
CA GLU A 247 17.86 -2.93 22.00
C GLU A 247 16.70 -3.94 21.89
N GLN A 248 15.58 -3.67 22.52
CA GLN A 248 14.36 -4.48 22.36
C GLN A 248 13.89 -4.55 20.92
N TYR A 249 14.16 -3.52 20.11
CA TYR A 249 13.80 -3.53 18.71
C TYR A 249 14.89 -4.25 17.91
N GLU A 250 14.63 -5.51 17.62
CA GLU A 250 15.53 -6.35 16.82
C GLU A 250 15.44 -6.05 15.33
N TYR A 251 14.27 -5.57 14.87
CA TYR A 251 13.97 -5.26 13.48
C TYR A 251 13.59 -3.80 13.30
N MET A 252 13.97 -3.26 12.16
CA MET A 252 13.56 -1.95 11.66
C MET A 252 12.86 -2.15 10.31
N ASN A 253 11.56 -1.87 10.28
CA ASN A 253 10.80 -1.75 9.04
C ASN A 253 11.02 -0.34 8.48
N ARG A 254 11.38 -0.22 7.21
CA ARG A 254 11.56 1.06 6.53
C ARG A 254 10.52 1.23 5.42
N GLU A 255 9.36 0.63 5.62
CA GLU A 255 8.19 0.72 4.75
C GLU A 255 8.46 0.32 3.29
N GLU A 256 7.53 0.60 2.39
CA GLU A 256 7.53 0.28 0.97
C GLU A 256 8.30 1.27 0.10
N ASP A 257 8.45 0.95 -1.18
CA ASP A 257 9.07 1.83 -2.18
C ASP A 257 8.09 2.55 -3.11
N LEU A 258 6.80 2.27 -3.01
CA LEU A 258 5.71 2.88 -3.79
C LEU A 258 5.94 2.86 -5.32
N GLY A 259 6.73 1.89 -5.82
CA GLY A 259 7.08 1.81 -7.24
C GLY A 259 8.16 2.80 -7.70
N LEU A 260 8.69 3.65 -6.81
CA LEU A 260 9.72 4.63 -7.12
C LEU A 260 11.09 3.96 -7.25
N GLU A 261 11.65 3.92 -8.46
CA GLU A 261 12.92 3.21 -8.75
C GLU A 261 14.09 3.68 -7.88
N GLY A 262 14.21 4.98 -7.63
CA GLY A 262 15.24 5.56 -6.79
C GLY A 262 15.14 5.11 -5.34
N LEU A 263 13.94 5.10 -4.79
CA LEU A 263 13.65 4.63 -3.43
C LEU A 263 13.88 3.13 -3.30
N ARG A 264 13.40 2.35 -4.27
CA ARG A 264 13.65 0.90 -4.39
C ARG A 264 15.13 0.58 -4.39
N TYR A 265 15.90 1.26 -5.23
CA TYR A 265 17.35 1.09 -5.28
C TYR A 265 18.00 1.44 -3.94
N ALA A 266 17.62 2.55 -3.32
CA ALA A 266 18.13 2.97 -2.02
C ALA A 266 17.87 1.91 -0.95
N LYS A 267 16.63 1.42 -0.81
CA LYS A 267 16.25 0.40 0.17
C LYS A 267 16.94 -0.94 -0.10
N LEU A 268 16.93 -1.45 -1.32
CA LEU A 268 17.63 -2.70 -1.70
C LEU A 268 19.15 -2.63 -1.49
N SER A 269 19.76 -1.45 -1.57
CA SER A 269 21.20 -1.27 -1.37
C SER A 269 21.65 -1.60 0.05
N TYR A 270 20.76 -1.55 1.04
CA TYR A 270 21.00 -1.99 2.43
C TYR A 270 20.79 -3.49 2.64
N LYS A 271 20.38 -4.25 1.61
CA LYS A 271 20.19 -5.70 1.65
C LYS A 271 19.20 -6.11 2.75
N PRO A 272 17.91 -5.88 2.58
CA PRO A 272 16.91 -6.24 3.57
C PRO A 272 17.03 -7.70 3.99
N ASP A 273 16.75 -7.98 5.25
CA ASP A 273 16.70 -9.34 5.79
C ASP A 273 15.38 -10.00 5.42
N ILE A 274 14.30 -9.21 5.41
CA ILE A 274 12.97 -9.62 5.01
C ILE A 274 12.45 -8.60 4.01
N LEU A 275 11.97 -9.08 2.88
CA LEU A 275 11.12 -8.33 1.96
C LEU A 275 9.72 -8.87 2.20
N LEU A 276 8.95 -8.15 3.03
CA LEU A 276 7.64 -8.60 3.47
C LEU A 276 6.65 -8.42 2.32
N GLU A 277 6.25 -9.53 1.75
CA GLU A 277 5.28 -9.56 0.65
C GLU A 277 3.89 -9.19 1.11
N LYS A 278 3.27 -8.26 0.40
CA LYS A 278 1.89 -7.81 0.57
C LYS A 278 1.10 -8.09 -0.69
N ASN A 279 -0.14 -8.54 -0.53
CA ASN A 279 -1.00 -8.97 -1.61
C ASN A 279 -2.28 -8.15 -1.65
N VAL A 280 -2.78 -7.95 -2.85
CA VAL A 280 -4.17 -7.56 -3.13
C VAL A 280 -5.01 -8.82 -3.18
N VAL A 281 -6.11 -8.84 -2.45
CA VAL A 281 -7.07 -9.94 -2.41
C VAL A 281 -8.43 -9.41 -2.83
N MET A 282 -8.94 -9.90 -3.95
CA MET A 282 -10.24 -9.53 -4.51
C MET A 282 -11.13 -10.76 -4.60
N GLU A 283 -12.41 -10.61 -4.33
CA GLU A 283 -13.36 -11.70 -4.54
C GLU A 283 -13.47 -12.03 -6.03
N LYS A 284 -13.32 -13.31 -6.37
CA LYS A 284 -13.69 -13.79 -7.70
C LYS A 284 -15.20 -13.64 -7.85
N LEU A 285 -15.62 -12.87 -8.83
CA LEU A 285 -17.03 -12.83 -9.17
C LEU A 285 -17.45 -14.24 -9.59
N PRO A 286 -18.52 -14.83 -9.02
CA PRO A 286 -18.99 -16.12 -9.44
C PRO A 286 -19.27 -16.07 -10.94
N LEU A 287 -18.68 -16.99 -11.69
CA LEU A 287 -19.12 -17.23 -13.08
C LEU A 287 -20.62 -17.49 -13.00
N ALA A 288 -21.40 -16.61 -13.58
CA ALA A 288 -22.85 -16.69 -13.50
C ALA A 288 -23.29 -18.09 -14.01
N GLN A 289 -24.13 -18.78 -13.22
CA GLN A 289 -24.76 -20.02 -13.67
C GLN A 289 -25.49 -19.75 -14.99
N GLU A 290 -25.61 -20.76 -15.88
CA GLU A 290 -26.14 -20.61 -17.25
C GLU A 290 -27.47 -19.82 -17.30
N GLU A 291 -28.35 -20.00 -16.32
CA GLU A 291 -29.63 -19.26 -16.20
C GLU A 291 -29.44 -17.75 -15.96
N ASN A 292 -28.30 -17.34 -15.42
CA ASN A 292 -27.96 -15.93 -15.21
C ASN A 292 -27.24 -15.29 -16.41
N GLN A 293 -26.65 -16.06 -17.29
CA GLN A 293 -25.85 -15.54 -18.41
C GLN A 293 -26.69 -14.75 -19.42
N GLU A 294 -27.90 -15.25 -19.75
CA GLU A 294 -28.79 -14.54 -20.69
C GLU A 294 -29.29 -13.23 -20.09
N ARG A 295 -29.68 -13.20 -18.82
CA ARG A 295 -30.05 -11.98 -18.10
C ARG A 295 -28.88 -10.97 -18.06
N ILE A 296 -27.68 -11.44 -17.73
CA ILE A 296 -26.47 -10.58 -17.70
C ILE A 296 -26.18 -10.01 -19.09
N LYS A 297 -26.34 -10.80 -20.13
CA LYS A 297 -26.18 -10.35 -21.52
C LYS A 297 -27.20 -9.28 -21.88
N GLU A 298 -28.47 -9.49 -21.57
CA GLU A 298 -29.53 -8.50 -21.79
C GLU A 298 -29.28 -7.19 -21.03
N GLU A 299 -28.88 -7.29 -19.76
CA GLU A 299 -28.53 -6.13 -18.95
C GLU A 299 -27.27 -5.41 -19.48
N THR A 300 -26.27 -6.13 -19.99
CA THR A 300 -25.08 -5.58 -20.66
C THR A 300 -25.46 -4.85 -21.94
N ILE A 301 -26.38 -5.41 -22.74
CA ILE A 301 -26.93 -4.77 -23.95
C ILE A 301 -27.64 -3.45 -23.57
N SER A 302 -28.46 -3.47 -22.50
CA SER A 302 -29.11 -2.26 -22.01
C SER A 302 -28.10 -1.20 -21.60
N LEU A 303 -27.04 -1.56 -20.82
CA LEU A 303 -25.96 -0.66 -20.44
C LEU A 303 -25.23 -0.06 -21.64
N TRP A 304 -24.97 -0.89 -22.67
CA TRP A 304 -24.32 -0.44 -23.89
C TRP A 304 -25.19 0.60 -24.62
N ARG A 305 -26.49 0.28 -24.80
CA ARG A 305 -27.47 1.16 -25.44
C ARG A 305 -27.54 2.52 -24.75
N ASP A 306 -27.66 2.51 -23.43
CA ASP A 306 -27.78 3.71 -22.60
C ASP A 306 -26.50 4.55 -22.54
N THR A 307 -25.34 3.93 -22.78
CA THR A 307 -24.03 4.58 -22.65
C THR A 307 -23.52 5.13 -23.98
N PHE A 308 -23.62 4.34 -25.07
CA PHE A 308 -22.95 4.66 -26.34
C PHE A 308 -23.93 5.17 -27.41
N HIS A 309 -25.21 4.91 -27.26
CA HIS A 309 -26.24 5.33 -28.22
C HIS A 309 -25.97 4.87 -29.67
N ASP A 310 -25.29 3.71 -29.81
CA ASP A 310 -25.01 3.11 -31.11
C ASP A 310 -26.32 2.66 -31.80
N PRO A 311 -26.35 2.59 -33.15
CA PRO A 311 -27.47 2.07 -33.89
C PRO A 311 -27.81 0.62 -33.48
N GLU A 312 -29.11 0.31 -33.33
CA GLU A 312 -29.55 -1.02 -32.87
C GLU A 312 -28.99 -2.17 -33.74
N ALA A 313 -28.89 -1.98 -35.06
CA ALA A 313 -28.29 -2.95 -35.97
C ALA A 313 -26.80 -3.24 -35.63
N PHE A 314 -26.05 -2.25 -35.12
CA PHE A 314 -24.67 -2.45 -34.65
C PHE A 314 -24.66 -3.22 -33.34
N ILE A 315 -25.52 -2.87 -32.40
CA ILE A 315 -25.64 -3.55 -31.10
C ILE A 315 -25.98 -5.03 -31.33
N GLU A 316 -26.99 -5.34 -32.13
CA GLU A 316 -27.38 -6.69 -32.48
C GLU A 316 -26.22 -7.47 -33.12
N LEU A 317 -25.52 -6.86 -34.09
CA LEU A 317 -24.38 -7.47 -34.74
C LEU A 317 -23.26 -7.78 -33.76
N TYR A 318 -22.89 -6.81 -32.89
CA TYR A 318 -21.83 -6.95 -31.90
C TYR A 318 -22.15 -8.07 -30.91
N PHE A 319 -23.33 -8.06 -30.29
CA PHE A 319 -23.73 -9.04 -29.29
C PHE A 319 -24.07 -10.44 -29.84
N SER A 320 -24.29 -10.55 -31.17
CA SER A 320 -24.45 -11.84 -31.83
C SER A 320 -23.14 -12.45 -32.34
N ARG A 321 -22.10 -11.63 -32.64
CA ARG A 321 -20.88 -12.09 -33.33
C ARG A 321 -19.62 -11.98 -32.48
N VAL A 322 -19.53 -10.96 -31.64
CA VAL A 322 -18.29 -10.59 -30.90
C VAL A 322 -18.42 -10.93 -29.43
N PHE A 323 -19.57 -10.64 -28.85
CA PHE A 323 -19.82 -10.89 -27.43
C PHE A 323 -19.70 -12.38 -27.09
N LYS A 324 -18.97 -12.66 -26.01
CA LYS A 324 -18.95 -13.95 -25.35
C LYS A 324 -19.02 -13.76 -23.84
N PRO A 325 -19.75 -14.61 -23.10
CA PRO A 325 -19.86 -14.50 -21.65
C PRO A 325 -18.50 -14.46 -20.94
N GLU A 326 -17.53 -15.25 -21.40
CA GLU A 326 -16.19 -15.33 -20.83
C GLU A 326 -15.34 -14.05 -21.05
N TYR A 327 -15.77 -13.14 -21.92
CA TYR A 327 -15.12 -11.85 -22.16
C TYR A 327 -15.84 -10.69 -21.48
N ASN A 328 -16.98 -10.94 -20.87
CA ASN A 328 -17.83 -9.93 -20.25
C ASN A 328 -17.52 -9.85 -18.75
N VAL A 329 -16.83 -8.81 -18.35
CA VAL A 329 -16.57 -8.50 -16.93
C VAL A 329 -17.67 -7.59 -16.45
N THR A 330 -18.36 -7.95 -15.37
CA THR A 330 -19.52 -7.21 -14.86
C THR A 330 -19.40 -6.94 -13.37
N CYS A 331 -19.93 -5.80 -12.94
CA CYS A 331 -20.24 -5.54 -11.54
C CYS A 331 -21.75 -5.70 -11.34
N GLN A 332 -22.15 -6.51 -10.36
CA GLN A 332 -23.55 -6.76 -10.03
C GLN A 332 -23.85 -6.25 -8.61
N LEU A 333 -24.93 -5.49 -8.47
CA LEU A 333 -25.51 -5.09 -7.20
C LEU A 333 -26.94 -5.58 -7.12
N ASN A 334 -27.29 -6.25 -6.04
CA ASN A 334 -28.63 -6.84 -5.85
C ASN A 334 -29.10 -7.69 -7.05
N GLN A 335 -28.20 -8.52 -7.60
CA GLN A 335 -28.40 -9.36 -8.76
C GLN A 335 -28.62 -8.62 -10.11
N HIS A 336 -28.44 -7.30 -10.16
CA HIS A 336 -28.50 -6.51 -11.39
C HIS A 336 -27.12 -6.07 -11.84
N THR A 337 -26.85 -6.13 -13.13
CA THR A 337 -25.61 -5.63 -13.73
C THR A 337 -25.63 -4.10 -13.76
N VAL A 338 -24.78 -3.48 -12.97
CA VAL A 338 -24.68 -2.03 -12.84
C VAL A 338 -23.51 -1.42 -13.61
N ALA A 339 -22.50 -2.25 -13.93
CA ALA A 339 -21.41 -1.88 -14.83
C ALA A 339 -20.90 -3.11 -15.59
N ALA A 340 -20.40 -2.90 -16.79
CA ALA A 340 -19.85 -3.96 -17.65
C ALA A 340 -18.73 -3.44 -18.55
N LEU A 341 -17.82 -4.34 -18.93
CA LEU A 341 -16.85 -4.15 -20.03
C LEU A 341 -16.58 -5.50 -20.70
N GLN A 342 -16.04 -5.47 -21.92
CA GLN A 342 -15.58 -6.67 -22.60
C GLN A 342 -14.06 -6.67 -22.75
N THR A 343 -13.44 -7.82 -22.45
CA THR A 343 -12.00 -8.08 -22.58
C THR A 343 -11.75 -8.98 -23.78
N LEU A 344 -11.73 -8.39 -24.97
CA LEU A 344 -11.53 -9.16 -26.21
C LEU A 344 -10.07 -9.65 -26.29
N PRO A 345 -9.81 -10.96 -26.47
CA PRO A 345 -8.45 -11.46 -26.57
C PRO A 345 -7.73 -10.84 -27.75
N TYR A 346 -6.53 -10.34 -27.50
CA TYR A 346 -5.69 -9.71 -28.49
C TYR A 346 -4.24 -10.18 -28.36
N GLN A 347 -3.52 -10.28 -29.49
CA GLN A 347 -2.11 -10.59 -29.52
C GLN A 347 -1.32 -9.35 -29.96
N LEU A 348 -0.45 -8.86 -29.08
CA LEU A 348 0.43 -7.75 -29.37
C LEU A 348 1.83 -8.27 -29.68
N LYS A 349 2.40 -7.85 -30.82
CA LYS A 349 3.82 -8.06 -31.12
C LYS A 349 4.63 -6.86 -30.62
N TYR A 350 5.49 -7.11 -29.62
CA TYR A 350 6.34 -6.09 -29.05
C TYR A 350 7.79 -6.60 -29.00
N TYR A 351 8.71 -5.92 -29.65
CA TYR A 351 10.11 -6.31 -29.76
C TYR A 351 10.34 -7.80 -30.10
N ASN A 352 9.70 -8.30 -31.15
CA ASN A 352 9.74 -9.71 -31.59
C ASN A 352 9.22 -10.75 -30.55
N LYS A 353 8.53 -10.31 -29.51
CA LYS A 353 7.79 -11.19 -28.59
C LYS A 353 6.30 -11.06 -28.83
N GLU A 354 5.61 -12.20 -28.82
CA GLU A 354 4.14 -12.21 -28.81
C GLU A 354 3.67 -12.15 -27.36
N VAL A 355 2.88 -11.11 -27.04
CA VAL A 355 2.30 -10.91 -25.71
C VAL A 355 0.79 -11.09 -25.85
N LYS A 356 0.24 -12.02 -25.07
CA LYS A 356 -1.21 -12.15 -24.92
C LYS A 356 -1.72 -10.94 -24.13
N THR A 357 -2.69 -10.24 -24.67
CA THR A 357 -3.31 -9.08 -24.05
C THR A 357 -4.80 -9.08 -24.32
N ALA A 358 -5.53 -8.14 -23.74
CA ALA A 358 -6.94 -7.94 -24.02
C ALA A 358 -7.19 -6.52 -24.54
N TYR A 359 -8.07 -6.41 -25.52
CA TYR A 359 -8.63 -5.14 -25.92
C TYR A 359 -9.88 -4.87 -25.07
N ILE A 360 -9.86 -3.80 -24.30
CA ILE A 360 -10.99 -3.39 -23.46
C ILE A 360 -11.99 -2.64 -24.34
N SER A 361 -13.20 -3.12 -24.39
CA SER A 361 -14.30 -2.57 -25.18
C SER A 361 -15.54 -2.36 -24.32
N GLY A 362 -16.32 -1.32 -24.63
CA GLY A 362 -17.65 -1.12 -24.10
C GLY A 362 -17.73 -0.90 -22.59
N VAL A 363 -16.79 -0.16 -22.01
CA VAL A 363 -16.86 0.21 -20.59
C VAL A 363 -18.09 1.05 -20.32
N SER A 364 -19.05 0.52 -19.60
CA SER A 364 -20.35 1.15 -19.34
C SER A 364 -20.75 1.04 -17.87
N VAL A 365 -21.40 2.07 -17.35
CA VAL A 365 -21.90 2.15 -15.97
C VAL A 365 -23.29 2.79 -15.99
N ARG A 366 -24.25 2.18 -15.27
CA ARG A 366 -25.59 2.76 -15.10
C ARG A 366 -25.50 4.17 -14.51
N GLU A 367 -26.35 5.06 -14.96
CA GLU A 367 -26.29 6.49 -14.65
C GLU A 367 -26.32 6.75 -13.14
N GLU A 368 -27.17 6.07 -12.41
CA GLU A 368 -27.32 6.18 -10.95
C GLU A 368 -26.10 5.72 -10.15
N TYR A 369 -25.20 4.93 -10.78
CA TYR A 369 -23.96 4.41 -10.18
C TYR A 369 -22.69 5.07 -10.75
N ARG A 370 -22.83 6.09 -11.62
CA ARG A 370 -21.68 6.85 -12.14
C ARG A 370 -21.00 7.64 -11.02
N LYS A 371 -19.74 8.00 -11.22
CA LYS A 371 -18.88 8.69 -10.25
C LYS A 371 -18.53 7.88 -8.98
N GLN A 372 -18.79 6.59 -8.98
CA GLN A 372 -18.41 5.64 -7.92
C GLN A 372 -17.21 4.76 -8.30
N ASN A 373 -16.47 5.15 -9.32
CA ASN A 373 -15.30 4.45 -9.88
C ASN A 373 -15.53 2.99 -10.31
N LEU A 374 -16.78 2.55 -10.50
CA LEU A 374 -17.07 1.18 -10.92
C LEU A 374 -16.40 0.82 -12.25
N GLY A 375 -16.38 1.74 -13.20
CA GLY A 375 -15.68 1.53 -14.49
C GLY A 375 -14.18 1.32 -14.34
N ALA A 376 -13.52 2.08 -13.48
CA ALA A 376 -12.10 1.90 -13.16
C ALA A 376 -11.86 0.58 -12.42
N GLY A 377 -12.73 0.22 -11.47
CA GLY A 377 -12.66 -1.06 -10.76
C GLY A 377 -12.82 -2.28 -11.65
N LEU A 378 -13.57 -2.18 -12.75
CA LEU A 378 -13.66 -3.26 -13.75
C LEU A 378 -12.38 -3.41 -14.59
N MET A 379 -11.56 -2.35 -14.68
CA MET A 379 -10.32 -2.33 -15.49
C MET A 379 -9.07 -2.72 -14.68
N SER A 380 -9.14 -2.66 -13.36
CA SER A 380 -8.07 -3.07 -12.43
C SER A 380 -8.09 -4.57 -12.18
#